data_59547b563b40eff585a6d3d9d1e5386b
#
_entry.id   59547b563b40eff585a6d3d9d1e5386b
#
_cell.length_a   1.000
_cell.length_b   1.000
_cell.length_c   1.000
_cell.angle_alpha   90.00
_cell.angle_beta   90.00
_cell.angle_gamma   90.00
#
_symmetry.space_group_name_H-M   'P 1'
#
loop_
_entity.id
_entity.type
_entity.pdbx_description
1 polymer ?
#
loop_
_entity_poly.entity_id
_entity_poly.type
_entity_poly.pdbx_seq_one_letter_code
_entity_poly.pdbx_strand_id
1 'polypeptide(L)'
;MKKQLVLGIFLAGASTFVSAQQVNVICSVQADWCNMIATVYARTTGVKINMALKGSGEALAQLIAEKDNPKTDIWFGGTGDPHLQAAEQGLTLEYKSPNLAQLYPWAQQQAQQAGYKTVGIYMGPLGFGYNTELLAKKKLAAPKAWADLLKPEYKGDIQVANPASSGTAYTMIATLVQLMGEEK
;
A
#
# COMPACT_ATOMS: atom_id res chain seq x y z
N MET A 1 -1.80 -61.40 -52.34
CA MET A 1 -0.85 -60.59 -51.54
C MET A 1 -1.58 -59.32 -51.08
N LYS A 2 -2.07 -59.27 -49.85
CA LYS A 2 -2.80 -58.12 -49.25
C LYS A 2 -1.77 -57.29 -48.42
N LYS A 3 -1.49 -56.08 -48.87
CA LYS A 3 -0.66 -55.13 -48.12
C LYS A 3 -1.53 -54.47 -47.04
N GLN A 4 -1.23 -54.72 -45.78
CA GLN A 4 -1.82 -54.00 -44.66
C GLN A 4 -1.04 -52.69 -44.46
N LEU A 5 -1.76 -51.58 -44.54
CA LEU A 5 -1.26 -50.22 -44.26
C LEU A 5 -1.48 -49.96 -42.75
N VAL A 6 -0.41 -49.90 -41.99
CA VAL A 6 -0.45 -49.55 -40.55
C VAL A 6 -0.43 -48.03 -40.45
N LEU A 7 -1.56 -47.44 -40.08
CA LEU A 7 -1.69 -45.99 -39.85
C LEU A 7 -1.26 -45.71 -38.41
N GLY A 8 -0.05 -45.19 -38.23
CA GLY A 8 0.46 -44.74 -36.93
C GLY A 8 -0.19 -43.44 -36.52
N ILE A 9 -1.00 -43.45 -35.48
CA ILE A 9 -1.55 -42.24 -34.86
C ILE A 9 -0.48 -41.62 -33.97
N PHE A 10 0.10 -40.49 -34.40
CA PHE A 10 0.95 -39.65 -33.58
C PHE A 10 0.04 -38.84 -32.66
N LEU A 11 -0.06 -39.24 -31.37
CA LEU A 11 -0.60 -38.36 -30.33
C LEU A 11 0.42 -37.23 -30.06
N ALA A 12 0.19 -36.09 -30.67
CA ALA A 12 0.88 -34.84 -30.28
C ALA A 12 0.36 -34.41 -28.90
N GLY A 13 1.12 -34.71 -27.85
CA GLY A 13 0.85 -34.25 -26.50
C GLY A 13 0.97 -32.72 -26.47
N ALA A 14 -0.15 -32.02 -26.41
CA ALA A 14 -0.18 -30.57 -26.13
C ALA A 14 0.29 -30.35 -24.69
N SER A 15 1.58 -30.06 -24.53
CA SER A 15 2.11 -29.57 -23.25
C SER A 15 1.52 -28.20 -23.00
N THR A 16 0.48 -28.11 -22.20
CA THR A 16 -0.02 -26.83 -21.67
C THR A 16 1.05 -26.28 -20.74
N PHE A 17 1.80 -25.29 -21.19
CA PHE A 17 2.63 -24.51 -20.30
C PHE A 17 1.71 -23.78 -19.33
N VAL A 18 1.59 -24.29 -18.11
CA VAL A 18 1.01 -23.57 -16.99
C VAL A 18 2.00 -22.45 -16.69
N SER A 19 1.75 -21.26 -17.25
CA SER A 19 2.44 -20.04 -16.83
C SER A 19 2.13 -19.88 -15.33
N ALA A 20 3.15 -19.94 -14.48
CA ALA A 20 2.95 -19.67 -13.06
C ALA A 20 2.34 -18.27 -12.93
N GLN A 21 1.12 -18.19 -12.45
CA GLN A 21 0.43 -16.93 -12.23
C GLN A 21 1.29 -16.08 -11.28
N GLN A 22 1.57 -14.87 -11.70
CA GLN A 22 2.36 -13.90 -10.95
C GLN A 22 1.52 -12.66 -10.74
N VAL A 23 1.54 -12.10 -9.53
CA VAL A 23 0.85 -10.87 -9.16
C VAL A 23 1.87 -9.82 -8.76
N ASN A 24 1.81 -8.65 -9.37
CA ASN A 24 2.66 -7.50 -9.08
C ASN A 24 2.01 -6.61 -8.04
N VAL A 25 2.63 -6.46 -6.89
CA VAL A 25 2.08 -5.74 -5.74
C VAL A 25 2.98 -4.58 -5.36
N ILE A 26 2.42 -3.38 -5.29
CA ILE A 26 3.03 -2.28 -4.54
C ILE A 26 2.59 -2.42 -3.10
N CYS A 27 3.54 -2.43 -2.18
CA CYS A 27 3.30 -2.51 -0.75
C CYS A 27 3.80 -1.24 -0.06
N SER A 28 2.90 -0.54 0.63
CA SER A 28 3.15 0.75 1.27
C SER A 28 3.06 0.67 2.80
N VAL A 29 3.46 -0.47 3.37
CA VAL A 29 3.60 -0.70 4.82
C VAL A 29 4.99 -1.24 5.14
N GLN A 30 5.21 -1.65 6.40
CA GLN A 30 6.49 -2.21 6.85
C GLN A 30 6.85 -3.47 6.03
N ALA A 31 8.12 -3.59 5.69
CA ALA A 31 8.64 -4.69 4.87
C ALA A 31 8.27 -6.07 5.41
N ASP A 32 8.27 -6.25 6.73
CA ASP A 32 7.93 -7.53 7.37
C ASP A 32 6.49 -7.95 7.08
N TRP A 33 5.53 -7.02 7.08
CA TRP A 33 4.15 -7.31 6.69
C TRP A 33 4.05 -7.71 5.22
N CYS A 34 4.71 -6.96 4.35
CA CYS A 34 4.73 -7.24 2.91
C CYS A 34 5.29 -8.64 2.64
N ASN A 35 6.44 -8.97 3.24
CA ASN A 35 7.11 -10.25 3.07
C ASN A 35 6.28 -11.42 3.63
N MET A 36 5.64 -11.21 4.79
CA MET A 36 4.75 -12.21 5.39
C MET A 36 3.57 -12.51 4.47
N ILE A 37 2.89 -11.46 3.98
CA ILE A 37 1.72 -11.61 3.09
C ILE A 37 2.13 -12.34 1.81
N ALA A 38 3.22 -11.94 1.17
CA ALA A 38 3.71 -12.57 -0.05
C ALA A 38 4.03 -14.06 0.18
N THR A 39 4.71 -14.38 1.29
CA THR A 39 5.09 -15.75 1.64
C THR A 39 3.86 -16.62 1.92
N VAL A 40 2.92 -16.14 2.74
CA VAL A 40 1.71 -16.89 3.09
C VAL A 40 0.84 -17.11 1.86
N TYR A 41 0.62 -16.06 1.06
CA TYR A 41 -0.20 -16.16 -0.15
C TYR A 41 0.40 -17.14 -1.17
N ALA A 42 1.71 -17.03 -1.44
CA ALA A 42 2.38 -17.97 -2.34
C ALA A 42 2.29 -19.42 -1.86
N ARG A 43 2.43 -19.67 -0.55
CA ARG A 43 2.32 -21.01 0.04
C ARG A 43 0.91 -21.60 -0.08
N THR A 44 -0.12 -20.77 0.09
CA THR A 44 -1.52 -21.23 0.11
C THR A 44 -2.13 -21.36 -1.27
N THR A 45 -1.66 -20.57 -2.24
CA THR A 45 -2.26 -20.49 -3.59
C THR A 45 -1.37 -21.01 -4.71
N GLY A 46 -0.06 -21.13 -4.48
CA GLY A 46 0.94 -21.39 -5.52
C GLY A 46 1.25 -20.17 -6.42
N VAL A 47 0.60 -19.03 -6.19
CA VAL A 47 0.77 -17.81 -6.98
C VAL A 47 1.99 -17.03 -6.47
N LYS A 48 2.90 -16.67 -7.37
CA LYS A 48 4.07 -15.86 -7.02
C LYS A 48 3.69 -14.39 -6.88
N ILE A 49 4.14 -13.75 -5.80
CA ILE A 49 4.01 -12.31 -5.59
C ILE A 49 5.33 -11.62 -5.93
N ASN A 50 5.28 -10.68 -6.86
CA ASN A 50 6.32 -9.68 -7.08
C ASN A 50 6.02 -8.45 -6.24
N MET A 51 6.80 -8.21 -5.20
CA MET A 51 6.56 -7.15 -4.25
C MET A 51 7.54 -5.98 -4.47
N ALA A 52 6.98 -4.76 -4.64
CA ALA A 52 7.74 -3.51 -4.63
C ALA A 52 7.34 -2.68 -3.41
N LEU A 53 8.32 -2.30 -2.60
CA LEU A 53 8.11 -1.41 -1.45
C LEU A 53 8.15 0.04 -1.91
N LYS A 54 7.10 0.81 -1.61
CA LYS A 54 7.01 2.24 -1.96
C LYS A 54 6.22 3.01 -0.91
N GLY A 55 6.56 4.28 -0.71
CA GLY A 55 5.71 5.21 0.02
C GLY A 55 4.39 5.46 -0.73
N SER A 56 3.36 5.93 -0.02
CA SER A 56 2.02 6.10 -0.62
C SER A 56 2.02 7.11 -1.78
N GLY A 57 2.79 8.20 -1.68
CA GLY A 57 2.91 9.17 -2.77
C GLY A 57 3.67 8.62 -3.98
N GLU A 58 4.73 7.83 -3.75
CA GLU A 58 5.47 7.16 -4.81
C GLU A 58 4.63 6.11 -5.53
N ALA A 59 3.78 5.38 -4.78
CA ALA A 59 2.86 4.40 -5.34
C ALA A 59 1.83 5.08 -6.26
N LEU A 60 1.22 6.18 -5.82
CA LEU A 60 0.30 6.98 -6.64
C LEU A 60 0.99 7.48 -7.91
N ALA A 61 2.19 8.05 -7.79
CA ALA A 61 2.96 8.52 -8.94
C ALA A 61 3.26 7.40 -9.95
N GLN A 62 3.57 6.19 -9.46
CA GLN A 62 3.76 5.03 -10.33
C GLN A 62 2.47 4.65 -11.06
N LEU A 63 1.33 4.57 -10.38
CA LEU A 63 0.05 4.25 -11.02
C LEU A 63 -0.32 5.28 -12.09
N ILE A 64 -0.05 6.56 -11.85
CA ILE A 64 -0.24 7.63 -12.85
C ILE A 64 0.65 7.38 -14.07
N ALA A 65 1.92 7.04 -13.85
CA ALA A 65 2.86 6.76 -14.94
C ALA A 65 2.52 5.48 -15.73
N GLU A 66 1.86 4.53 -15.10
CA GLU A 66 1.44 3.25 -15.69
C GLU A 66 0.03 3.30 -16.32
N LYS A 67 -0.65 4.45 -16.29
CA LYS A 67 -2.07 4.59 -16.66
C LYS A 67 -2.41 3.94 -18.01
N ASP A 68 -1.58 4.17 -19.01
CA ASP A 68 -1.82 3.68 -20.38
C ASP A 68 -1.29 2.25 -20.61
N ASN A 69 -0.49 1.72 -19.68
CA ASN A 69 0.03 0.37 -19.70
C ASN A 69 0.22 -0.16 -18.28
N PRO A 70 -0.87 -0.51 -17.57
CA PRO A 70 -0.83 -0.96 -16.19
C PRO A 70 0.04 -2.21 -16.01
N LYS A 71 0.93 -2.16 -15.00
CA LYS A 71 1.82 -3.27 -14.62
C LYS A 71 1.59 -3.70 -13.18
N THR A 72 0.99 -2.85 -12.37
CA THR A 72 0.65 -3.10 -10.98
C THR A 72 -0.73 -3.71 -10.90
N ASP A 73 -0.84 -4.89 -10.29
CA ASP A 73 -2.11 -5.58 -10.11
C ASP A 73 -2.80 -5.17 -8.79
N ILE A 74 -2.02 -4.97 -7.72
CA ILE A 74 -2.52 -4.62 -6.39
C ILE A 74 -1.63 -3.56 -5.76
N TRP A 75 -2.27 -2.57 -5.14
CA TRP A 75 -1.62 -1.66 -4.22
C TRP A 75 -2.13 -1.93 -2.81
N PHE A 76 -1.24 -2.42 -1.93
CA PHE A 76 -1.55 -2.82 -0.57
C PHE A 76 -0.98 -1.83 0.45
N GLY A 77 -1.85 -1.31 1.32
CA GLY A 77 -1.47 -0.47 2.45
C GLY A 77 -1.09 0.96 2.10
N GLY A 78 -0.59 1.68 3.07
CA GLY A 78 -0.36 3.12 2.99
C GLY A 78 -1.50 3.93 3.59
N THR A 79 -1.52 5.23 3.31
CA THR A 79 -2.57 6.15 3.79
C THR A 79 -3.72 6.24 2.79
N GLY A 80 -4.91 6.59 3.27
CA GLY A 80 -6.13 6.57 2.47
C GLY A 80 -6.17 7.62 1.36
N ASP A 81 -5.63 8.82 1.60
CA ASP A 81 -5.73 9.94 0.65
C ASP A 81 -5.20 9.61 -0.76
N PRO A 82 -3.98 9.06 -0.95
CA PRO A 82 -3.51 8.70 -2.27
C PRO A 82 -4.32 7.57 -2.93
N HIS A 83 -4.91 6.65 -2.15
CA HIS A 83 -5.81 5.64 -2.68
C HIS A 83 -7.11 6.25 -3.22
N LEU A 84 -7.68 7.23 -2.50
CA LEU A 84 -8.87 7.96 -2.97
C LEU A 84 -8.55 8.75 -4.24
N GLN A 85 -7.41 9.41 -4.30
CA GLN A 85 -6.95 10.10 -5.51
C GLN A 85 -6.79 9.15 -6.70
N ALA A 86 -6.22 7.96 -6.47
CA ALA A 86 -6.12 6.94 -7.51
C ALA A 86 -7.50 6.49 -8.01
N ALA A 87 -8.47 6.31 -7.11
CA ALA A 87 -9.83 5.95 -7.43
C ALA A 87 -10.55 7.04 -8.25
N GLU A 88 -10.41 8.32 -7.86
CA GLU A 88 -10.98 9.47 -8.55
C GLU A 88 -10.39 9.65 -9.96
N GLN A 89 -9.10 9.40 -10.14
CA GLN A 89 -8.42 9.46 -11.43
C GLN A 89 -8.66 8.24 -12.32
N GLY A 90 -9.45 7.26 -11.85
CA GLY A 90 -9.75 6.04 -12.62
C GLY A 90 -8.56 5.10 -12.77
N LEU A 91 -7.59 5.15 -11.83
CA LEU A 91 -6.40 4.29 -11.83
C LEU A 91 -6.63 2.94 -11.14
N THR A 92 -7.78 2.77 -10.49
CA THR A 92 -8.18 1.55 -9.80
C THR A 92 -9.53 1.07 -10.30
N LEU A 93 -9.72 -0.25 -10.33
CA LEU A 93 -10.96 -0.88 -10.76
C LEU A 93 -11.94 -1.03 -9.59
N GLU A 94 -13.23 -1.00 -9.90
CA GLU A 94 -14.26 -1.37 -8.94
C GLU A 94 -14.16 -2.86 -8.63
N TYR A 95 -14.05 -3.19 -7.33
CA TYR A 95 -14.07 -4.57 -6.86
C TYR A 95 -14.76 -4.69 -5.51
N LYS A 96 -15.94 -5.27 -5.49
CA LYS A 96 -16.69 -5.56 -4.27
C LYS A 96 -16.31 -6.96 -3.78
N SER A 97 -15.39 -7.01 -2.83
CA SER A 97 -14.94 -8.27 -2.25
C SER A 97 -16.10 -9.05 -1.60
N PRO A 98 -16.22 -10.37 -1.77
CA PRO A 98 -17.18 -11.20 -1.04
C PRO A 98 -16.97 -11.16 0.48
N ASN A 99 -15.77 -10.79 0.94
CA ASN A 99 -15.42 -10.67 2.35
C ASN A 99 -15.68 -9.25 2.91
N LEU A 100 -16.17 -8.31 2.11
CA LEU A 100 -16.37 -6.92 2.53
C LEU A 100 -17.25 -6.82 3.80
N ALA A 101 -18.29 -7.64 3.90
CA ALA A 101 -19.19 -7.65 5.06
C ALA A 101 -18.52 -8.12 6.38
N GLN A 102 -17.34 -8.73 6.30
CA GLN A 102 -16.56 -9.18 7.45
C GLN A 102 -15.64 -8.08 8.01
N LEU A 103 -15.49 -6.98 7.28
CA LEU A 103 -14.66 -5.86 7.71
C LEU A 103 -15.42 -4.98 8.73
N TYR A 104 -14.67 -4.19 9.48
CA TYR A 104 -15.26 -3.20 10.38
C TYR A 104 -16.14 -2.18 9.62
N PRO A 105 -17.20 -1.62 10.27
CA PRO A 105 -18.12 -0.69 9.61
C PRO A 105 -17.44 0.50 8.93
N TRP A 106 -16.38 1.07 9.52
CA TRP A 106 -15.63 2.17 8.93
C TRP A 106 -14.98 1.80 7.59
N ALA A 107 -14.47 0.56 7.46
CA ALA A 107 -13.84 0.08 6.22
C ALA A 107 -14.89 -0.18 5.13
N GLN A 108 -16.07 -0.71 5.50
CA GLN A 108 -17.20 -0.88 4.60
C GLN A 108 -17.70 0.46 4.08
N GLN A 109 -17.85 1.46 4.97
CA GLN A 109 -18.26 2.81 4.63
C GLN A 109 -17.26 3.47 3.67
N GLN A 110 -15.96 3.38 3.96
CA GLN A 110 -14.91 3.92 3.10
C GLN A 110 -14.95 3.29 1.70
N ALA A 111 -15.13 1.96 1.61
CA ALA A 111 -15.27 1.27 0.32
C ALA A 111 -16.48 1.77 -0.47
N GLN A 112 -17.64 1.97 0.19
CA GLN A 112 -18.83 2.52 -0.45
C GLN A 112 -18.60 3.94 -0.97
N GLN A 113 -18.01 4.81 -0.17
CA GLN A 113 -17.69 6.19 -0.56
C GLN A 113 -16.73 6.27 -1.73
N ALA A 114 -15.80 5.33 -1.84
CA ALA A 114 -14.87 5.21 -2.96
C ALA A 114 -15.44 4.46 -4.18
N GLY A 115 -16.73 4.11 -4.21
CA GLY A 115 -17.33 3.31 -5.28
C GLY A 115 -16.68 1.93 -5.42
N TYR A 116 -16.25 1.32 -4.31
CA TYR A 116 -15.54 0.03 -4.24
C TYR A 116 -14.23 -0.04 -5.02
N LYS A 117 -13.63 1.10 -5.33
CA LYS A 117 -12.34 1.20 -6.02
C LYS A 117 -11.14 1.15 -5.08
N THR A 118 -11.39 1.29 -3.78
CA THR A 118 -10.44 1.11 -2.69
C THR A 118 -11.18 0.68 -1.43
N VAL A 119 -10.48 0.09 -0.47
CA VAL A 119 -11.07 -0.38 0.79
C VAL A 119 -10.07 -0.19 1.94
N GLY A 120 -10.55 0.30 3.07
CA GLY A 120 -9.76 0.40 4.29
C GLY A 120 -9.51 -0.98 4.92
N ILE A 121 -8.26 -1.29 5.23
CA ILE A 121 -7.87 -2.59 5.80
C ILE A 121 -7.24 -2.49 7.19
N TYR A 122 -6.74 -1.33 7.56
CA TYR A 122 -6.25 -1.02 8.89
C TYR A 122 -6.35 0.47 9.16
N MET A 123 -6.30 0.87 10.42
CA MET A 123 -6.22 2.25 10.87
C MET A 123 -5.27 2.36 12.06
N GLY A 124 -4.73 3.54 12.28
CA GLY A 124 -3.88 3.82 13.42
C GLY A 124 -3.87 5.31 13.76
N PRO A 125 -3.60 5.66 15.03
CA PRO A 125 -3.41 7.05 15.41
C PRO A 125 -2.11 7.59 14.82
N LEU A 126 -2.10 8.86 14.42
CA LEU A 126 -0.89 9.58 14.10
C LEU A 126 -0.32 10.21 15.37
N GLY A 127 0.99 10.13 15.52
CA GLY A 127 1.71 10.71 16.64
C GLY A 127 3.17 11.01 16.27
N PHE A 128 3.90 11.56 17.22
CA PHE A 128 5.35 11.71 17.13
C PHE A 128 6.05 10.86 18.17
N GLY A 129 7.20 10.31 17.82
CA GLY A 129 8.11 9.64 18.71
C GLY A 129 9.31 10.52 19.03
N TYR A 130 9.97 10.29 20.17
CA TYR A 130 11.19 10.99 20.54
C TYR A 130 12.24 10.01 21.10
N ASN A 131 13.49 10.36 20.88
CA ASN A 131 14.61 9.60 21.42
C ASN A 131 14.88 10.04 22.86
N THR A 132 14.60 9.17 23.82
CA THR A 132 14.74 9.45 25.26
C THR A 132 16.17 9.72 25.69
N GLU A 133 17.15 9.00 25.10
CA GLU A 133 18.57 9.18 25.40
C GLU A 133 19.08 10.55 24.88
N LEU A 134 18.63 10.93 23.68
CA LEU A 134 19.00 12.23 23.11
C LEU A 134 18.43 13.39 23.94
N LEU A 135 17.17 13.29 24.37
CA LEU A 135 16.55 14.28 25.25
C LEU A 135 17.30 14.39 26.57
N ALA A 136 17.63 13.26 27.21
CA ALA A 136 18.41 13.24 28.45
C ALA A 136 19.79 13.89 28.27
N LYS A 137 20.50 13.53 27.21
CA LYS A 137 21.82 14.12 26.88
C LYS A 137 21.77 15.63 26.68
N LYS A 138 20.71 16.15 26.08
CA LYS A 138 20.48 17.57 25.83
C LYS A 138 19.79 18.27 27.02
N LYS A 139 19.42 17.52 28.05
CA LYS A 139 18.66 18.02 29.21
C LYS A 139 17.32 18.67 28.83
N LEU A 140 16.68 18.13 27.81
CA LEU A 140 15.39 18.59 27.32
C LEU A 140 14.23 17.77 27.93
N ALA A 141 13.10 18.45 28.20
CA ALA A 141 11.87 17.77 28.57
C ALA A 141 11.28 17.02 27.37
N ALA A 142 10.56 15.91 27.60
CA ALA A 142 9.83 15.24 26.53
C ALA A 142 8.64 16.11 26.06
N PRO A 143 8.42 16.27 24.75
CA PRO A 143 7.25 16.98 24.23
C PRO A 143 5.98 16.16 24.55
N LYS A 144 4.89 16.84 24.93
CA LYS A 144 3.61 16.22 25.27
C LYS A 144 2.50 16.52 24.27
N ALA A 145 2.66 17.57 23.48
CA ALA A 145 1.70 18.01 22.47
C ALA A 145 2.42 18.45 21.20
N TRP A 146 1.71 18.49 20.08
CA TRP A 146 2.25 18.96 18.80
C TRP A 146 2.82 20.37 18.91
N ALA A 147 2.16 21.26 19.66
CA ALA A 147 2.63 22.62 19.89
C ALA A 147 3.97 22.70 20.63
N ASP A 148 4.32 21.68 21.42
CA ASP A 148 5.63 21.66 22.09
C ASP A 148 6.79 21.56 21.09
N LEU A 149 6.55 20.94 19.94
CA LEU A 149 7.57 20.82 18.88
C LEU A 149 7.98 22.16 18.27
N LEU A 150 7.19 23.22 18.47
CA LEU A 150 7.52 24.59 18.02
C LEU A 150 8.50 25.32 18.95
N LYS A 151 8.81 24.75 20.14
CA LYS A 151 9.71 25.36 21.09
C LYS A 151 11.13 25.46 20.53
N PRO A 152 11.85 26.58 20.77
CA PRO A 152 13.19 26.80 20.23
C PRO A 152 14.21 25.71 20.56
N GLU A 153 14.04 25.02 21.70
CA GLU A 153 14.93 23.96 22.15
C GLU A 153 14.94 22.72 21.25
N TYR A 154 13.88 22.51 20.45
CA TYR A 154 13.80 21.38 19.50
C TYR A 154 14.20 21.77 18.06
N LYS A 155 14.57 23.04 17.85
CA LYS A 155 14.94 23.51 16.51
C LYS A 155 16.13 22.75 15.96
N GLY A 156 15.96 22.16 14.77
CA GLY A 156 16.99 21.34 14.10
C GLY A 156 17.02 19.87 14.52
N ASP A 157 16.21 19.46 15.50
CA ASP A 157 16.13 18.06 15.95
C ASP A 157 14.89 17.32 15.43
N ILE A 158 13.93 18.05 14.84
CA ILE A 158 12.71 17.45 14.30
C ILE A 158 13.01 16.86 12.94
N GLN A 159 12.68 15.58 12.78
CA GLN A 159 12.83 14.85 11.52
C GLN A 159 11.48 14.34 11.06
N VAL A 160 11.21 14.54 9.78
CA VAL A 160 10.01 14.07 9.10
C VAL A 160 10.36 13.64 7.68
N ALA A 161 9.71 12.62 7.17
CA ALA A 161 9.87 12.21 5.78
C ALA A 161 9.28 13.26 4.82
N ASN A 162 9.67 13.19 3.55
CA ASN A 162 9.10 14.08 2.54
C ASN A 162 7.61 13.75 2.33
N PRO A 163 6.68 14.69 2.52
CA PRO A 163 5.24 14.45 2.38
C PRO A 163 4.80 14.12 0.94
N ALA A 164 5.59 14.46 -0.07
CA ALA A 164 5.30 14.08 -1.45
C ALA A 164 5.47 12.57 -1.70
N SER A 165 6.33 11.90 -0.93
CA SER A 165 6.58 10.46 -1.04
C SER A 165 5.93 9.65 0.09
N SER A 166 5.92 10.18 1.31
CA SER A 166 5.39 9.52 2.51
C SER A 166 3.97 9.95 2.82
N GLY A 167 3.02 9.00 2.76
CA GLY A 167 1.64 9.25 3.17
C GLY A 167 1.52 9.66 4.63
N THR A 168 2.29 9.06 5.54
CA THR A 168 2.28 9.44 6.97
C THR A 168 2.73 10.89 7.18
N ALA A 169 3.75 11.34 6.46
CA ALA A 169 4.19 12.73 6.54
C ALA A 169 3.14 13.69 5.95
N TYR A 170 2.45 13.30 4.89
CA TYR A 170 1.31 14.06 4.36
C TYR A 170 0.16 14.13 5.38
N THR A 171 -0.22 13.01 5.98
CA THR A 171 -1.26 12.97 7.04
C THR A 171 -0.89 13.83 8.24
N MET A 172 0.41 13.94 8.57
CA MET A 172 0.89 14.87 9.62
C MET A 172 0.55 16.32 9.27
N ILE A 173 0.82 16.76 8.05
CA ILE A 173 0.46 18.13 7.60
C ILE A 173 -1.05 18.33 7.72
N ALA A 174 -1.85 17.42 7.17
CA ALA A 174 -3.32 17.49 7.28
C ALA A 174 -3.79 17.55 8.73
N THR A 175 -3.16 16.79 9.63
CA THR A 175 -3.47 16.82 11.06
C THR A 175 -3.14 18.18 11.68
N LEU A 176 -1.99 18.76 11.36
CA LEU A 176 -1.60 20.09 11.87
C LEU A 176 -2.54 21.17 11.36
N VAL A 177 -2.93 21.12 10.09
CA VAL A 177 -3.92 22.04 9.51
C VAL A 177 -5.27 21.93 10.23
N GLN A 178 -5.74 20.70 10.51
CA GLN A 178 -6.99 20.49 11.24
C GLN A 178 -6.94 20.99 12.70
N LEU A 179 -5.79 20.87 13.36
CA LEU A 179 -5.62 21.27 14.77
C LEU A 179 -5.33 22.77 14.94
N MET A 180 -4.64 23.38 14.00
CA MET A 180 -4.06 24.71 14.16
C MET A 180 -4.54 25.72 13.10
N GLY A 181 -5.17 25.26 12.03
CA GLY A 181 -5.53 26.09 10.85
C GLY A 181 -4.39 26.20 9.83
N GLU A 182 -4.74 26.63 8.62
CA GLU A 182 -3.79 26.74 7.48
C GLU A 182 -2.76 27.87 7.66
N GLU A 183 -3.08 28.90 8.43
CA GLU A 183 -2.24 30.10 8.60
C GLU A 183 -1.19 29.97 9.71
N LYS A 184 -1.06 28.81 10.34
CA LYS A 184 -0.10 28.53 11.41
C LYS A 184 0.86 27.43 11.01
#